data_776d393e663f0e118da2cbf6ae42c88f
#
_entry.id   776d393e663f0e118da2cbf6ae42c88f
#
_cell.length_a   1.000
_cell.length_b   1.000
_cell.length_c   1.000
_cell.angle_alpha   90.00
_cell.angle_beta   90.00
_cell.angle_gamma   90.00
#
_symmetry.space_group_name_H-M   'P 1'
#
loop_
_entity.id
_entity.type
_entity.pdbx_description
1 polymer ?
#
loop_
_entity_poly.entity_id
_entity_poly.type
_entity_poly.pdbx_seq_one_letter_code
_entity_poly.pdbx_strand_id
1 'polypeptide(L)'
;MTTWLKDDRGNKCSVEYFGSEEAAQKALDSLTNCNSCTNCSDCSDCSYCSGCARCSDCSDCSEKKNETGDFAAPLIPKIENIHTAIFEAAVQPNSLDMGSWHTCDTTHCRAGWVVHKAGDAGYALERFHGTALAAQLIYRESDPENPVSPVRFYETNDQAMADMKRLADLEASRS
;
A
#
# COMPACT_ATOMS: atom_id res chain seq x y z
N MET A 1 25.40 10.83 15.68
CA MET A 1 26.02 10.98 14.33
C MET A 1 25.74 9.70 13.59
N THR A 2 25.13 9.78 12.42
CA THR A 2 24.86 8.58 11.62
C THR A 2 26.12 8.07 10.97
N THR A 3 26.48 6.81 11.23
CA THR A 3 27.65 6.15 10.65
C THR A 3 27.28 5.54 9.31
N TRP A 4 28.01 5.89 8.25
CA TRP A 4 27.76 5.44 6.88
C TRP A 4 28.90 4.57 6.37
N LEU A 5 28.56 3.38 5.90
CA LEU A 5 29.42 2.56 5.04
C LEU A 5 29.21 2.96 3.58
N LYS A 6 30.26 2.96 2.76
CA LYS A 6 30.23 3.37 1.36
C LYS A 6 31.06 2.42 0.50
N ASP A 7 30.60 2.21 -0.74
CA ASP A 7 31.38 1.50 -1.76
C ASP A 7 31.98 2.47 -2.80
N ASP A 8 32.76 1.91 -3.73
CA ASP A 8 33.43 2.65 -4.81
C ASP A 8 32.44 3.20 -5.86
N ARG A 9 31.18 2.76 -5.84
CA ARG A 9 30.12 3.19 -6.76
C ARG A 9 29.27 4.32 -6.17
N GLY A 10 29.62 4.79 -4.97
CA GLY A 10 28.91 5.85 -4.28
C GLY A 10 27.67 5.40 -3.52
N ASN A 11 27.40 4.09 -3.44
CA ASN A 11 26.35 3.56 -2.59
C ASN A 11 26.73 3.72 -1.13
N LYS A 12 25.72 3.93 -0.26
CA LYS A 12 25.94 4.08 1.18
C LYS A 12 24.83 3.44 1.98
N CYS A 13 25.20 2.75 3.05
CA CYS A 13 24.30 2.13 4.01
C CYS A 13 24.53 2.69 5.42
N SER A 14 23.47 3.02 6.14
CA SER A 14 23.55 3.53 7.51
C SER A 14 23.62 2.37 8.49
N VAL A 15 24.61 2.40 9.40
CA VAL A 15 24.76 1.40 10.46
C VAL A 15 23.56 1.43 11.42
N GLU A 16 23.04 2.63 11.72
CA GLU A 16 21.89 2.79 12.60
C GLU A 16 20.61 2.21 11.98
N TYR A 17 20.48 2.30 10.66
CA TYR A 17 19.31 1.75 9.95
C TYR A 17 19.31 0.20 9.98
N PHE A 18 20.45 -0.43 9.75
CA PHE A 18 20.61 -1.88 9.74
C PHE A 18 20.85 -2.49 11.11
N GLY A 19 21.05 -1.67 12.14
CA GLY A 19 21.24 -2.09 13.53
C GLY A 19 22.64 -2.59 13.87
N SER A 20 23.49 -2.86 12.88
CA SER A 20 24.91 -3.21 13.06
C SER A 20 25.73 -2.91 11.81
N GLU A 21 27.05 -2.74 11.99
CA GLU A 21 28.01 -2.53 10.91
C GLU A 21 28.07 -3.75 9.96
N GLU A 22 28.01 -4.96 10.51
CA GLU A 22 28.00 -6.19 9.72
C GLU A 22 26.74 -6.32 8.84
N ALA A 23 25.56 -5.94 9.34
CA ALA A 23 24.33 -5.95 8.59
C ALA A 23 24.33 -4.87 7.49
N ALA A 24 24.83 -3.66 7.80
CA ALA A 24 24.98 -2.58 6.83
C ALA A 24 25.99 -2.94 5.73
N GLN A 25 27.10 -3.61 6.07
CA GLN A 25 28.10 -4.07 5.09
C GLN A 25 27.52 -5.16 4.18
N LYS A 26 26.81 -6.16 4.73
CA LYS A 26 26.14 -7.18 3.92
C LYS A 26 25.11 -6.58 2.95
N ALA A 27 24.36 -5.57 3.40
CA ALA A 27 23.43 -4.85 2.55
C ALA A 27 24.16 -4.13 1.42
N LEU A 28 25.28 -3.47 1.72
CA LEU A 28 26.13 -2.78 0.74
C LEU A 28 26.73 -3.75 -0.28
N ASP A 29 27.24 -4.90 0.18
CA ASP A 29 27.85 -5.93 -0.66
C ASP A 29 26.83 -6.64 -1.57
N SER A 30 25.55 -6.64 -1.18
CA SER A 30 24.47 -7.24 -1.99
C SER A 30 24.07 -6.39 -3.20
N LEU A 31 24.54 -5.14 -3.27
CA LEU A 31 24.18 -4.20 -4.34
C LEU A 31 24.92 -4.55 -5.64
N THR A 32 24.16 -5.16 -6.58
CA THR A 32 24.67 -5.44 -7.92
C THR A 32 24.14 -4.42 -8.92
N ASN A 33 25.03 -3.74 -9.65
CA ASN A 33 24.70 -2.73 -10.67
C ASN A 33 23.98 -1.47 -10.16
N CYS A 34 24.12 -1.17 -8.87
CA CYS A 34 23.62 0.04 -8.26
C CYS A 34 24.69 1.13 -8.24
N ASN A 35 24.30 2.35 -8.56
CA ASN A 35 25.16 3.53 -8.44
C ASN A 35 24.46 4.59 -7.58
N SER A 36 25.16 5.13 -6.60
CA SER A 36 24.70 6.25 -5.76
C SER A 36 23.47 5.95 -4.88
N CYS A 37 23.21 4.68 -4.58
CA CYS A 37 22.11 4.26 -3.70
C CYS A 37 22.39 4.64 -2.23
N THR A 38 21.36 5.14 -1.55
CA THR A 38 21.45 5.48 -0.12
C THR A 38 20.39 4.72 0.64
N ASN A 39 20.79 3.91 1.64
CA ASN A 39 19.92 2.99 2.37
C ASN A 39 19.00 2.23 1.41
N CYS A 40 19.29 1.00 1.10
CA CYS A 40 18.59 0.23 0.05
C CYS A 40 17.07 0.05 0.25
N SER A 41 16.51 0.64 1.28
CA SER A 41 15.08 0.77 1.53
C SER A 41 14.47 2.08 1.03
N ASP A 42 15.28 3.09 0.68
CA ASP A 42 14.81 4.43 0.33
C ASP A 42 15.55 4.97 -0.91
N CYS A 43 15.75 4.16 -1.94
CA CYS A 43 16.39 4.59 -3.18
C CYS A 43 15.43 5.39 -4.04
N SER A 44 15.79 6.63 -4.35
CA SER A 44 15.21 7.44 -5.43
C SER A 44 16.20 7.51 -6.61
N ASP A 45 15.71 7.45 -7.84
CA ASP A 45 16.49 7.54 -9.09
C ASP A 45 17.45 6.36 -9.37
N CYS A 46 17.11 5.16 -8.91
CA CYS A 46 17.90 3.98 -9.21
C CYS A 46 17.35 3.21 -10.41
N SER A 47 18.16 2.98 -11.41
CA SER A 47 17.92 1.98 -12.44
C SER A 47 18.66 0.69 -12.10
N TYR A 48 17.93 -0.46 -12.12
CA TYR A 48 18.47 -1.81 -11.86
C TYR A 48 18.86 -2.13 -10.41
N CYS A 49 18.09 -1.70 -9.41
CA CYS A 49 18.30 -2.11 -8.03
C CYS A 49 17.64 -3.46 -7.72
N SER A 50 18.43 -4.44 -7.27
CA SER A 50 17.90 -5.70 -6.73
C SER A 50 18.10 -5.73 -5.20
N GLY A 51 17.02 -5.95 -4.45
CA GLY A 51 17.04 -6.06 -2.99
C GLY A 51 16.63 -4.80 -2.22
N CYS A 52 16.10 -3.79 -2.88
CA CYS A 52 15.60 -2.58 -2.24
C CYS A 52 14.16 -2.76 -1.76
N ALA A 53 13.93 -2.63 -0.46
CA ALA A 53 12.60 -2.44 0.09
C ALA A 53 12.31 -0.93 0.14
N ARG A 54 11.17 -0.45 -0.39
CA ARG A 54 10.75 0.96 -0.43
C ARG A 54 11.54 1.87 -1.36
N CYS A 55 11.60 1.50 -2.64
CA CYS A 55 12.09 2.42 -3.66
C CYS A 55 10.91 3.23 -4.20
N SER A 56 10.97 4.56 -4.11
CA SER A 56 10.12 5.48 -4.86
C SER A 56 10.85 5.96 -6.11
N ASP A 57 10.14 6.05 -7.23
CA ASP A 57 10.65 6.55 -8.53
C ASP A 57 11.77 5.73 -9.18
N CYS A 58 11.84 4.43 -8.88
CA CYS A 58 12.77 3.53 -9.55
C CYS A 58 12.11 2.82 -10.73
N SER A 59 12.63 3.02 -11.93
CA SER A 59 12.30 2.19 -13.08
C SER A 59 13.11 0.88 -13.01
N ASP A 60 12.43 -0.28 -13.16
CA ASP A 60 13.02 -1.62 -13.18
C ASP A 60 13.63 -2.15 -11.86
N CYS A 61 13.13 -1.71 -10.71
CA CYS A 61 13.48 -2.33 -9.44
C CYS A 61 12.69 -3.62 -9.23
N SER A 62 13.34 -4.78 -9.39
CA SER A 62 12.74 -6.04 -8.99
C SER A 62 12.95 -6.23 -7.48
N GLU A 63 11.87 -6.20 -6.70
CA GLU A 63 11.87 -6.67 -5.32
C GLU A 63 12.26 -8.15 -5.29
N LYS A 64 13.54 -8.44 -5.13
CA LYS A 64 13.95 -9.73 -4.58
C LYS A 64 14.02 -9.58 -3.08
N LYS A 65 12.89 -9.77 -2.42
CA LYS A 65 12.87 -10.14 -1.01
C LYS A 65 13.51 -11.51 -0.87
N ASN A 66 14.82 -11.55 -0.62
CA ASN A 66 15.48 -12.71 -0.05
C ASN A 66 15.36 -12.60 1.47
N GLU A 67 14.18 -12.80 1.97
CA GLU A 67 14.01 -13.27 3.35
C GLU A 67 13.36 -14.64 3.25
N THR A 68 14.09 -15.66 3.70
CA THR A 68 13.54 -16.94 4.15
C THR A 68 12.77 -16.67 5.44
N GLY A 69 11.75 -15.86 5.36
CA GLY A 69 10.71 -15.64 6.34
C GLY A 69 9.41 -16.10 5.70
N ASP A 70 8.65 -16.86 6.40
CA ASP A 70 7.28 -17.24 6.08
C ASP A 70 6.50 -15.99 5.67
N PHE A 71 6.40 -15.73 4.35
CA PHE A 71 5.51 -14.69 3.83
C PHE A 71 4.08 -15.20 3.91
N ALA A 72 3.56 -15.29 5.12
CA ALA A 72 2.13 -15.34 5.28
C ALA A 72 1.57 -14.04 4.67
N ALA A 73 0.72 -14.18 3.66
CA ALA A 73 -0.03 -13.04 3.14
C ALA A 73 -0.67 -12.29 4.33
N PRO A 74 -0.67 -10.95 4.33
CA PRO A 74 -1.29 -10.20 5.41
C PRO A 74 -2.71 -10.70 5.64
N LEU A 75 -3.13 -10.81 6.90
CA LEU A 75 -4.51 -11.17 7.22
C LEU A 75 -5.44 -10.14 6.59
N ILE A 76 -6.49 -10.62 5.95
CA ILE A 76 -7.51 -9.75 5.36
C ILE A 76 -8.35 -9.17 6.51
N PRO A 77 -8.32 -7.84 6.72
CA PRO A 77 -9.12 -7.23 7.77
C PRO A 77 -10.61 -7.23 7.41
N LYS A 78 -11.45 -7.37 8.42
CA LYS A 78 -12.89 -7.26 8.31
C LYS A 78 -13.36 -5.92 8.87
N ILE A 79 -14.24 -5.24 8.14
CA ILE A 79 -14.90 -4.00 8.55
C ILE A 79 -16.38 -4.32 8.76
N GLU A 80 -16.88 -4.10 9.96
CA GLU A 80 -18.32 -4.24 10.22
C GLU A 80 -19.11 -3.14 9.51
N ASN A 81 -20.25 -3.50 8.93
CA ASN A 81 -21.10 -2.58 8.15
C ASN A 81 -20.29 -1.80 7.11
N ILE A 82 -19.47 -2.51 6.34
CA ILE A 82 -18.49 -1.93 5.42
C ILE A 82 -19.12 -0.94 4.43
N HIS A 83 -20.29 -1.25 3.89
CA HIS A 83 -20.94 -0.40 2.90
C HIS A 83 -21.38 0.94 3.52
N THR A 84 -21.95 0.89 4.71
CA THR A 84 -22.33 2.08 5.49
C THR A 84 -21.09 2.87 5.89
N ALA A 85 -20.07 2.21 6.43
CA ALA A 85 -18.84 2.86 6.88
C ALA A 85 -18.08 3.60 5.75
N ILE A 86 -18.08 3.01 4.54
CA ILE A 86 -17.42 3.63 3.38
C ILE A 86 -18.29 4.77 2.81
N PHE A 87 -19.61 4.59 2.73
CA PHE A 87 -20.52 5.65 2.29
C PHE A 87 -20.47 6.87 3.20
N GLU A 88 -20.52 6.69 4.52
CA GLU A 88 -20.41 7.78 5.51
C GLU A 88 -19.10 8.55 5.42
N ALA A 89 -18.00 7.87 5.10
CA ALA A 89 -16.72 8.53 4.87
C ALA A 89 -16.71 9.31 3.55
N ALA A 90 -17.20 8.69 2.47
CA ALA A 90 -17.15 9.26 1.13
C ALA A 90 -18.12 10.43 0.93
N VAL A 91 -19.24 10.50 1.68
CA VAL A 91 -20.26 11.54 1.51
C VAL A 91 -19.88 12.88 2.15
N GLN A 92 -18.80 12.92 2.94
CA GLN A 92 -18.31 14.17 3.53
C GLN A 92 -17.82 15.15 2.44
N PRO A 93 -17.89 16.46 2.66
CA PRO A 93 -17.43 17.43 1.67
C PRO A 93 -15.98 17.17 1.26
N ASN A 94 -15.73 17.10 -0.05
CA ASN A 94 -14.39 16.89 -0.66
C ASN A 94 -13.66 15.60 -0.23
N SER A 95 -14.39 14.58 0.23
CA SER A 95 -13.79 13.33 0.71
C SER A 95 -13.70 12.23 -0.35
N LEU A 96 -14.41 12.36 -1.49
CA LEU A 96 -14.38 11.41 -2.59
C LEU A 96 -13.69 11.98 -3.82
N ASP A 97 -12.61 11.34 -4.24
CA ASP A 97 -11.92 11.60 -5.50
C ASP A 97 -11.60 10.26 -6.20
N MET A 98 -12.43 9.89 -7.18
CA MET A 98 -12.27 8.64 -7.93
C MET A 98 -11.10 8.67 -8.91
N GLY A 99 -10.43 9.81 -9.08
CA GLY A 99 -9.24 9.96 -9.94
C GLY A 99 -7.93 9.53 -9.26
N SER A 100 -7.92 9.37 -7.93
CA SER A 100 -6.72 9.03 -7.17
C SER A 100 -7.04 8.08 -6.02
N TRP A 101 -6.21 7.05 -5.81
CA TRP A 101 -6.41 6.09 -4.70
C TRP A 101 -6.44 6.80 -3.34
N HIS A 102 -5.43 7.65 -3.10
CA HIS A 102 -5.27 8.46 -1.90
C HIS A 102 -4.77 9.84 -2.30
N THR A 103 -5.58 10.87 -2.09
CA THR A 103 -5.20 12.26 -2.35
C THR A 103 -4.59 12.90 -1.10
N CYS A 104 -5.18 12.63 0.06
CA CYS A 104 -4.70 13.04 1.40
C CYS A 104 -5.40 12.18 2.46
N ASP A 105 -5.14 12.46 3.75
CA ASP A 105 -5.73 11.70 4.87
C ASP A 105 -7.27 11.74 4.93
N THR A 106 -7.90 12.67 4.24
CA THR A 106 -9.36 12.89 4.28
C THR A 106 -10.02 12.77 2.90
N THR A 107 -9.28 12.45 1.84
CA THR A 107 -9.78 12.36 0.47
C THR A 107 -9.22 11.13 -0.21
N HIS A 108 -10.10 10.21 -0.57
CA HIS A 108 -9.73 8.95 -1.20
C HIS A 108 -10.75 8.58 -2.28
N CYS A 109 -10.37 7.69 -3.20
CA CYS A 109 -11.36 6.99 -4.01
C CYS A 109 -12.08 5.93 -3.15
N ARG A 110 -13.08 5.26 -3.73
CA ARG A 110 -13.80 4.17 -3.06
C ARG A 110 -12.87 3.08 -2.50
N ALA A 111 -11.91 2.61 -3.29
CA ALA A 111 -10.96 1.58 -2.85
C ALA A 111 -10.01 2.11 -1.78
N GLY A 112 -9.51 3.34 -1.93
CA GLY A 112 -8.69 4.01 -0.95
C GLY A 112 -9.38 4.17 0.40
N TRP A 113 -10.68 4.51 0.42
CA TRP A 113 -11.47 4.57 1.65
C TRP A 113 -11.54 3.22 2.37
N VAL A 114 -11.68 2.11 1.62
CA VAL A 114 -11.69 0.76 2.21
C VAL A 114 -10.37 0.45 2.89
N VAL A 115 -9.25 0.72 2.21
CA VAL A 115 -7.91 0.53 2.78
C VAL A 115 -7.71 1.41 4.01
N HIS A 116 -8.06 2.70 3.91
CA HIS A 116 -7.93 3.66 5.00
C HIS A 116 -8.75 3.26 6.24
N LYS A 117 -10.02 2.85 6.05
CA LYS A 117 -10.89 2.38 7.15
C LYS A 117 -10.41 1.08 7.79
N ALA A 118 -9.71 0.25 7.07
CA ALA A 118 -9.09 -0.96 7.60
C ALA A 118 -7.78 -0.68 8.38
N GLY A 119 -7.31 0.57 8.43
CA GLY A 119 -6.14 1.01 9.19
C GLY A 119 -4.84 0.33 8.76
N ASP A 120 -3.94 0.08 9.72
CA ASP A 120 -2.62 -0.50 9.43
C ASP A 120 -2.70 -1.84 8.70
N ALA A 121 -3.69 -2.68 9.00
CA ALA A 121 -3.90 -3.96 8.31
C ALA A 121 -4.32 -3.75 6.84
N GLY A 122 -5.15 -2.75 6.56
CA GLY A 122 -5.53 -2.35 5.21
C GLY A 122 -4.33 -1.87 4.41
N TYR A 123 -3.53 -0.98 4.97
CA TYR A 123 -2.30 -0.50 4.32
C TYR A 123 -1.24 -1.61 4.16
N ALA A 124 -1.15 -2.57 5.09
CA ALA A 124 -0.29 -3.74 4.91
C ALA A 124 -0.73 -4.59 3.72
N LEU A 125 -2.05 -4.81 3.59
CA LEU A 125 -2.63 -5.56 2.48
C LEU A 125 -2.46 -4.82 1.14
N GLU A 126 -2.58 -3.49 1.15
CA GLU A 126 -2.35 -2.64 -0.02
C GLU A 126 -0.91 -2.71 -0.51
N ARG A 127 0.06 -2.60 0.40
CA ARG A 127 1.49 -2.75 0.05
C ARG A 127 1.80 -4.11 -0.58
N PHE A 128 1.05 -5.14 -0.21
CA PHE A 128 1.26 -6.50 -0.70
C PHE A 128 0.57 -6.74 -2.06
N HIS A 129 -0.64 -6.23 -2.25
CA HIS A 129 -1.51 -6.55 -3.38
C HIS A 129 -1.83 -5.36 -4.30
N GLY A 130 -1.52 -4.13 -3.90
CA GLY A 130 -2.03 -2.90 -4.52
C GLY A 130 -3.46 -2.58 -4.07
N THR A 131 -3.85 -1.29 -4.22
CA THR A 131 -5.09 -0.73 -3.65
C THR A 131 -6.36 -1.46 -4.11
N ALA A 132 -6.48 -1.72 -5.42
CA ALA A 132 -7.69 -2.33 -5.98
C ALA A 132 -7.94 -3.75 -5.45
N LEU A 133 -6.89 -4.60 -5.40
CA LEU A 133 -7.04 -5.97 -4.91
C LEU A 133 -7.20 -6.01 -3.40
N ALA A 134 -6.48 -5.17 -2.66
CA ALA A 134 -6.66 -5.04 -1.22
C ALA A 134 -8.11 -4.67 -0.86
N ALA A 135 -8.66 -3.64 -1.50
CA ALA A 135 -10.05 -3.23 -1.29
C ALA A 135 -11.05 -4.34 -1.65
N GLN A 136 -10.84 -5.05 -2.76
CA GLN A 136 -11.69 -6.17 -3.17
C GLN A 136 -11.69 -7.29 -2.11
N LEU A 137 -10.53 -7.66 -1.59
CA LEU A 137 -10.39 -8.69 -0.56
C LEU A 137 -11.10 -8.27 0.73
N ILE A 138 -10.93 -7.01 1.16
CA ILE A 138 -11.59 -6.46 2.35
C ILE A 138 -13.12 -6.44 2.20
N TYR A 139 -13.64 -5.98 1.04
CA TYR A 139 -15.08 -6.04 0.77
C TYR A 139 -15.63 -7.45 0.84
N ARG A 140 -14.94 -8.40 0.20
CA ARG A 140 -15.37 -9.81 0.16
C ARG A 140 -15.33 -10.46 1.55
N GLU A 141 -14.34 -10.13 2.38
CA GLU A 141 -14.26 -10.64 3.76
C GLU A 141 -15.32 -9.99 4.66
N SER A 142 -15.62 -8.73 4.43
CA SER A 142 -16.55 -7.94 5.26
C SER A 142 -18.02 -8.23 4.93
N ASP A 143 -18.40 -8.27 3.66
CA ASP A 143 -19.74 -8.64 3.18
C ASP A 143 -19.65 -9.61 1.99
N PRO A 144 -19.55 -10.92 2.23
CA PRO A 144 -19.48 -11.93 1.17
C PRO A 144 -20.70 -12.00 0.27
N GLU A 145 -21.86 -11.54 0.75
CA GLU A 145 -23.11 -11.57 0.00
C GLU A 145 -23.20 -10.43 -1.02
N ASN A 146 -22.54 -9.30 -0.75
CA ASN A 146 -22.53 -8.14 -1.63
C ASN A 146 -21.10 -7.66 -1.93
N PRO A 147 -20.27 -8.50 -2.57
CA PRO A 147 -18.91 -8.12 -2.90
C PRO A 147 -18.91 -7.00 -3.95
N VAL A 148 -17.99 -6.07 -3.82
CA VAL A 148 -17.81 -5.00 -4.79
C VAL A 148 -16.87 -5.46 -5.91
N SER A 149 -17.34 -5.38 -7.15
CA SER A 149 -16.52 -5.70 -8.32
C SER A 149 -15.41 -4.67 -8.52
N PRO A 150 -14.17 -5.07 -8.91
CA PRO A 150 -13.06 -4.15 -9.16
C PRO A 150 -13.35 -3.05 -10.18
N VAL A 151 -14.22 -3.29 -11.17
CA VAL A 151 -14.61 -2.26 -12.15
C VAL A 151 -15.27 -1.03 -11.49
N ARG A 152 -15.87 -1.21 -10.31
CA ARG A 152 -16.48 -0.13 -9.52
C ARG A 152 -15.45 0.85 -8.93
N PHE A 153 -14.18 0.52 -8.95
CA PHE A 153 -13.10 1.38 -8.48
C PHE A 153 -12.62 2.39 -9.55
N TYR A 154 -13.17 2.28 -10.76
CA TYR A 154 -12.82 3.13 -11.91
C TYR A 154 -14.02 3.92 -12.43
N GLU A 155 -15.08 4.01 -11.64
CA GLU A 155 -16.28 4.82 -11.95
C GLU A 155 -16.01 6.30 -11.70
N THR A 156 -16.91 7.15 -12.19
CA THR A 156 -16.94 8.58 -11.83
C THR A 156 -17.37 8.76 -10.38
N ASN A 157 -17.12 9.94 -9.79
CA ASN A 157 -17.57 10.27 -8.44
C ASN A 157 -19.07 10.07 -8.26
N ASP A 158 -19.90 10.50 -9.22
CA ASP A 158 -21.35 10.39 -9.15
C ASP A 158 -21.82 8.93 -9.19
N GLN A 159 -21.23 8.12 -10.07
CA GLN A 159 -21.54 6.69 -10.19
C GLN A 159 -21.15 5.93 -8.94
N ALA A 160 -19.93 6.17 -8.44
CA ALA A 160 -19.43 5.55 -7.22
C ALA A 160 -20.26 5.93 -6.00
N MET A 161 -20.64 7.21 -5.86
CA MET A 161 -21.48 7.70 -4.76
C MET A 161 -22.86 7.06 -4.80
N ALA A 162 -23.48 6.97 -5.96
CA ALA A 162 -24.81 6.35 -6.12
C ALA A 162 -24.79 4.85 -5.75
N ASP A 163 -23.74 4.10 -6.16
CA ASP A 163 -23.62 2.68 -5.83
C ASP A 163 -23.26 2.45 -4.36
N MET A 164 -22.38 3.26 -3.79
CA MET A 164 -22.06 3.20 -2.35
C MET A 164 -23.30 3.45 -1.49
N LYS A 165 -24.10 4.48 -1.85
CA LYS A 165 -25.38 4.73 -1.16
C LYS A 165 -26.33 3.54 -1.25
N ARG A 166 -26.52 2.99 -2.46
CA ARG A 166 -27.40 1.82 -2.67
C ARG A 166 -26.99 0.64 -1.80
N LEU A 167 -25.68 0.35 -1.70
CA LEU A 167 -25.17 -0.75 -0.89
C LEU A 167 -25.29 -0.47 0.62
N ALA A 168 -25.06 0.77 1.05
CA ALA A 168 -25.28 1.17 2.44
C ALA A 168 -26.76 1.03 2.85
N ASP A 169 -27.69 1.47 1.99
CA ASP A 169 -29.14 1.32 2.23
C ASP A 169 -29.54 -0.18 2.31
N LEU A 170 -28.94 -1.01 1.45
CA LEU A 170 -29.17 -2.47 1.47
C LEU A 170 -28.63 -3.10 2.75
N GLU A 171 -27.44 -2.74 3.19
CA GLU A 171 -26.82 -3.22 4.43
C GLU A 171 -27.67 -2.82 5.65
N ALA A 172 -28.09 -1.56 5.73
CA ALA A 172 -28.96 -1.07 6.81
C ALA A 172 -30.33 -1.78 6.87
N SER A 173 -30.85 -2.26 5.75
CA SER A 173 -32.12 -2.99 5.71
C SER A 173 -32.04 -4.42 6.23
N ARG A 174 -30.81 -4.96 6.43
CA ARG A 174 -30.55 -6.31 6.94
C ARG A 174 -30.22 -6.34 8.44
N SER A 175 -29.98 -5.16 9.03
CA SER A 175 -29.70 -4.98 10.46
C SER A 175 -30.99 -4.82 11.23
#